data_8222bee33e5e201b83d758d61f803cde
#
_entry.id   8222bee33e5e201b83d758d61f803cde
#
_cell.length_a   1.000
_cell.length_b   1.000
_cell.length_c   1.000
_cell.angle_alpha   90.00
_cell.angle_beta   90.00
_cell.angle_gamma   90.00
#
_symmetry.space_group_name_H-M   'P 1'
#
loop_
_entity.id
_entity.type
_entity.pdbx_description
1 polymer ?
#
loop_
_entity_poly.entity_id
_entity_poly.type
_entity_poly.pdbx_seq_one_letter_code
_entity_poly.pdbx_strand_id
1 'polypeptide(L)'
;MAEEIYRAYVSNVKELEKHRNVIVQLANRAIRENKQIELNTLTKVYALIYSAYVEDSFLKLIHTPQAFTEIEIMDIQRGRNLEEKWKKCVELAFMKINNRANLGEIANKKQTLNRILDKYIIAPSQMRNKIAHGQWSVCLNGDCTKINEQISKEMNKLDFVKVDRLFSIYKKYQQCVLDLLVSLRTHYRDYYANITVLERYVKETESWTLETKKDKILSSLKYKHHKSIRKMNQRRGVE
;
A
#
# COMPACT_ATOMS: atom_id res chain seq x y z
N MET A 1 -28.23 -5.28 -3.98
CA MET A 1 -27.64 -4.10 -3.28
C MET A 1 -26.23 -4.39 -2.73
N ALA A 2 -26.01 -5.30 -1.79
CA ALA A 2 -24.65 -5.55 -1.25
C ALA A 2 -23.63 -5.98 -2.32
N GLU A 3 -24.02 -6.87 -3.24
CA GLU A 3 -23.16 -7.32 -4.33
C GLU A 3 -22.83 -6.21 -5.35
N GLU A 4 -23.75 -5.32 -5.62
CA GLU A 4 -23.53 -4.17 -6.51
C GLU A 4 -22.52 -3.19 -5.90
N ILE A 5 -22.64 -2.92 -4.59
CA ILE A 5 -21.69 -2.08 -3.85
C ILE A 5 -20.30 -2.71 -3.91
N TYR A 6 -20.17 -4.01 -3.66
CA TYR A 6 -18.91 -4.72 -3.78
C TYR A 6 -18.32 -4.61 -5.19
N ARG A 7 -19.14 -4.82 -6.23
CA ARG A 7 -18.69 -4.71 -7.63
C ARG A 7 -18.22 -3.29 -7.98
N ALA A 8 -18.89 -2.26 -7.44
CA ALA A 8 -18.46 -0.87 -7.61
C ALA A 8 -17.07 -0.63 -7.05
N TYR A 9 -16.79 -1.07 -5.81
CA TYR A 9 -15.45 -0.96 -5.22
C TYR A 9 -14.41 -1.81 -5.96
N VAL A 10 -14.77 -2.99 -6.47
CA VAL A 10 -13.87 -3.77 -7.33
C VAL A 10 -13.49 -2.99 -8.59
N SER A 11 -14.44 -2.29 -9.20
CA SER A 11 -14.19 -1.46 -10.39
C SER A 11 -13.26 -0.28 -10.07
N ASN A 12 -13.55 0.46 -8.99
CA ASN A 12 -12.74 1.60 -8.55
C ASN A 12 -11.29 1.18 -8.24
N VAL A 13 -11.11 0.09 -7.48
CA VAL A 13 -9.78 -0.44 -7.15
C VAL A 13 -9.00 -0.83 -8.40
N LYS A 14 -9.66 -1.47 -9.39
CA LYS A 14 -9.03 -1.81 -10.68
C LYS A 14 -8.59 -0.57 -11.44
N GLU A 15 -9.41 0.48 -11.43
CA GLU A 15 -9.09 1.73 -12.11
C GLU A 15 -7.90 2.44 -11.45
N LEU A 16 -7.89 2.52 -10.12
CA LEU A 16 -6.76 3.06 -9.36
C LEU A 16 -5.46 2.27 -9.60
N GLU A 17 -5.53 0.94 -9.79
CA GLU A 17 -4.37 0.14 -10.18
C GLU A 17 -3.85 0.46 -11.58
N LYS A 18 -4.72 0.74 -12.54
CA LYS A 18 -4.28 1.21 -13.86
C LYS A 18 -3.56 2.55 -13.77
N HIS A 19 -4.13 3.52 -13.07
CA HIS A 19 -3.51 4.84 -12.86
C HIS A 19 -2.20 4.73 -12.09
N ARG A 20 -2.14 3.88 -11.05
CA ARG A 20 -0.89 3.54 -10.38
C ARG A 20 0.19 3.10 -11.36
N ASN A 21 -0.13 2.17 -12.26
CA ASN A 21 0.84 1.65 -13.23
C ASN A 21 1.35 2.74 -14.18
N VAL A 22 0.49 3.66 -14.61
CA VAL A 22 0.88 4.82 -15.45
C VAL A 22 1.86 5.72 -14.68
N ILE A 23 1.54 6.07 -13.42
CA ILE A 23 2.43 6.90 -12.60
C ILE A 23 3.79 6.22 -12.38
N VAL A 24 3.80 4.90 -12.13
CA VAL A 24 5.05 4.14 -11.98
C VAL A 24 5.90 4.20 -13.25
N GLN A 25 5.30 4.08 -14.42
CA GLN A 25 6.01 4.19 -15.71
C GLN A 25 6.60 5.60 -15.93
N LEU A 26 5.81 6.64 -15.67
CA LEU A 26 6.26 8.03 -15.76
C LEU A 26 7.38 8.31 -14.77
N ALA A 27 7.25 7.91 -13.51
CA ALA A 27 8.29 8.08 -12.51
C ALA A 27 9.58 7.34 -12.85
N ASN A 28 9.50 6.11 -13.37
CA ASN A 28 10.67 5.36 -13.82
C ASN A 28 11.38 6.08 -15.00
N ARG A 29 10.61 6.73 -15.90
CA ARG A 29 11.18 7.58 -16.95
C ARG A 29 11.86 8.81 -16.36
N ALA A 30 11.21 9.53 -15.46
CA ALA A 30 11.77 10.70 -14.79
C ALA A 30 13.05 10.37 -14.01
N ILE A 31 13.10 9.22 -13.30
CA ILE A 31 14.30 8.72 -12.61
C ILE A 31 15.44 8.49 -13.61
N ARG A 32 15.18 7.84 -14.74
CA ARG A 32 16.18 7.55 -15.79
C ARG A 32 16.73 8.81 -16.42
N GLU A 33 15.87 9.80 -16.63
CA GLU A 33 16.19 11.05 -17.31
C GLU A 33 16.67 12.15 -16.34
N ASN A 34 16.82 11.84 -15.04
CA ASN A 34 17.19 12.78 -13.97
C ASN A 34 16.26 14.01 -13.86
N LYS A 35 14.97 13.85 -14.17
CA LYS A 35 13.98 14.93 -14.11
C LYS A 35 13.42 15.08 -12.71
N GLN A 36 14.15 15.74 -11.83
CA GLN A 36 13.84 15.82 -10.40
C GLN A 36 12.50 16.51 -10.10
N ILE A 37 12.18 17.60 -10.80
CA ILE A 37 10.92 18.35 -10.60
C ILE A 37 9.72 17.46 -10.99
N GLU A 38 9.79 16.79 -12.15
CA GLU A 38 8.77 15.87 -12.62
C GLU A 38 8.58 14.72 -11.61
N LEU A 39 9.68 14.13 -11.14
CA LEU A 39 9.65 13.05 -10.16
C LEU A 39 9.02 13.48 -8.83
N ASN A 40 9.33 14.67 -8.34
CA ASN A 40 8.76 15.22 -7.12
C ASN A 40 7.24 15.42 -7.26
N THR A 41 6.79 15.97 -8.38
CA THR A 41 5.37 16.13 -8.70
C THR A 41 4.67 14.79 -8.76
N LEU A 42 5.22 13.82 -9.51
CA LEU A 42 4.69 12.47 -9.60
C LEU A 42 4.62 11.77 -8.24
N THR A 43 5.60 12.00 -7.35
CA THR A 43 5.61 11.46 -5.98
C THR A 43 4.42 11.96 -5.17
N LYS A 44 4.09 13.26 -5.25
CA LYS A 44 2.92 13.83 -4.54
C LYS A 44 1.61 13.27 -5.10
N VAL A 45 1.46 13.24 -6.41
CA VAL A 45 0.28 12.65 -7.07
C VAL A 45 0.16 11.16 -6.71
N TYR A 46 1.27 10.44 -6.66
CA TYR A 46 1.29 9.03 -6.29
C TYR A 46 0.84 8.79 -4.85
N ALA A 47 1.19 9.69 -3.92
CA ALA A 47 0.71 9.62 -2.54
C ALA A 47 -0.81 9.84 -2.44
N LEU A 48 -1.41 10.70 -3.28
CA LEU A 48 -2.86 10.85 -3.37
C LEU A 48 -3.54 9.59 -3.91
N ILE A 49 -3.00 9.00 -4.98
CA ILE A 49 -3.51 7.73 -5.53
C ILE A 49 -3.40 6.60 -4.50
N TYR A 50 -2.29 6.55 -3.75
CA TYR A 50 -2.13 5.58 -2.66
C TYR A 50 -3.25 5.68 -1.65
N SER A 51 -3.58 6.89 -1.20
CA SER A 51 -4.64 7.06 -0.22
C SER A 51 -6.02 6.66 -0.74
N ALA A 52 -6.38 7.08 -1.96
CA ALA A 52 -7.63 6.66 -2.59
C ALA A 52 -7.70 5.13 -2.73
N TYR A 53 -6.57 4.50 -3.10
CA TYR A 53 -6.47 3.05 -3.19
C TYR A 53 -6.69 2.36 -1.84
N VAL A 54 -6.12 2.91 -0.76
CA VAL A 54 -6.31 2.37 0.61
C VAL A 54 -7.77 2.46 1.02
N GLU A 55 -8.42 3.60 0.80
CA GLU A 55 -9.82 3.82 1.16
C GLU A 55 -10.77 2.89 0.39
N ASP A 56 -10.68 2.83 -0.94
CA ASP A 56 -11.56 1.99 -1.77
C ASP A 56 -11.28 0.49 -1.58
N SER A 57 -10.02 0.11 -1.40
CA SER A 57 -9.66 -1.28 -1.12
C SER A 57 -10.14 -1.74 0.26
N PHE A 58 -10.16 -0.84 1.25
CA PHE A 58 -10.75 -1.11 2.56
C PHE A 58 -12.26 -1.35 2.43
N LEU A 59 -12.96 -0.46 1.73
CA LEU A 59 -14.40 -0.61 1.50
C LEU A 59 -14.73 -1.87 0.69
N LYS A 60 -13.92 -2.19 -0.33
CA LYS A 60 -14.01 -3.48 -1.02
C LYS A 60 -13.86 -4.66 -0.06
N LEU A 61 -12.89 -4.62 0.86
CA LEU A 61 -12.62 -5.70 1.80
C LEU A 61 -13.81 -5.93 2.73
N ILE A 62 -14.35 -4.88 3.35
CA ILE A 62 -15.47 -5.05 4.29
C ILE A 62 -16.77 -5.48 3.61
N HIS A 63 -16.95 -5.15 2.32
CA HIS A 63 -18.07 -5.60 1.51
C HIS A 63 -17.83 -6.90 0.75
N THR A 64 -16.68 -7.57 0.94
CA THR A 64 -16.42 -8.88 0.32
C THR A 64 -17.52 -9.88 0.76
N PRO A 65 -18.16 -10.60 -0.18
CA PRO A 65 -19.20 -11.56 0.16
C PRO A 65 -18.75 -12.53 1.24
N GLN A 66 -19.59 -12.73 2.26
CA GLN A 66 -19.35 -13.60 3.43
C GLN A 66 -18.23 -13.14 4.39
N ALA A 67 -17.56 -12.02 4.14
CA ALA A 67 -16.54 -11.51 5.06
C ALA A 67 -17.13 -10.98 6.36
N PHE A 68 -18.15 -10.15 6.26
CA PHE A 68 -18.84 -9.53 7.39
C PHE A 68 -20.35 -9.53 7.16
N THR A 69 -21.12 -9.59 8.26
CA THR A 69 -22.56 -9.33 8.25
C THR A 69 -22.86 -7.84 8.07
N GLU A 70 -24.07 -7.48 7.70
CA GLU A 70 -24.48 -6.08 7.58
C GLU A 70 -24.31 -5.31 8.89
N ILE A 71 -24.59 -5.95 10.04
CA ILE A 71 -24.42 -5.34 11.37
C ILE A 71 -22.93 -5.06 11.64
N GLU A 72 -22.04 -6.01 11.32
CA GLU A 72 -20.59 -5.83 11.47
C GLU A 72 -20.07 -4.72 10.55
N ILE A 73 -20.55 -4.64 9.31
CA ILE A 73 -20.19 -3.56 8.37
C ILE A 73 -20.62 -2.20 8.92
N MET A 74 -21.86 -2.09 9.43
CA MET A 74 -22.34 -0.87 10.07
C MET A 74 -21.49 -0.47 11.27
N ASP A 75 -21.11 -1.43 12.11
CA ASP A 75 -20.28 -1.20 13.29
C ASP A 75 -18.87 -0.71 12.90
N ILE A 76 -18.26 -1.31 11.88
CA ILE A 76 -16.98 -0.83 11.31
C ILE A 76 -17.12 0.60 10.77
N GLN A 77 -18.20 0.89 10.05
CA GLN A 77 -18.39 2.20 9.40
C GLN A 77 -18.71 3.33 10.39
N ARG A 78 -19.16 3.03 11.60
CA ARG A 78 -19.34 4.01 12.70
C ARG A 78 -18.05 4.65 13.17
N GLY A 79 -16.89 4.07 12.88
CA GLY A 79 -15.59 4.67 13.18
C GLY A 79 -15.48 6.08 12.58
N ARG A 80 -15.02 7.05 13.39
CA ARG A 80 -14.92 8.49 13.02
C ARG A 80 -13.87 8.75 11.93
N ASN A 81 -12.88 7.89 11.83
CA ASN A 81 -11.78 8.01 10.89
C ASN A 81 -11.33 6.63 10.39
N LEU A 82 -10.42 6.62 9.42
CA LEU A 82 -9.91 5.39 8.81
C LEU A 82 -9.22 4.47 9.83
N GLU A 83 -8.55 5.04 10.83
CA GLU A 83 -7.88 4.28 11.88
C GLU A 83 -8.88 3.47 12.73
N GLU A 84 -9.93 4.11 13.24
CA GLU A 84 -10.96 3.44 14.03
C GLU A 84 -11.67 2.35 13.22
N LYS A 85 -11.97 2.63 11.95
CA LYS A 85 -12.59 1.66 11.04
C LYS A 85 -11.69 0.44 10.82
N TRP A 86 -10.40 0.64 10.58
CA TRP A 86 -9.46 -0.48 10.41
C TRP A 86 -9.25 -1.27 11.70
N LYS A 87 -9.11 -0.61 12.85
CA LYS A 87 -8.95 -1.28 14.15
C LYS A 87 -10.16 -2.16 14.45
N LYS A 88 -11.38 -1.65 14.20
CA LYS A 88 -12.60 -2.42 14.36
C LYS A 88 -12.70 -3.60 13.37
N CYS A 89 -12.35 -3.38 12.12
CA CYS A 89 -12.28 -4.43 11.10
C CYS A 89 -11.33 -5.57 11.51
N VAL A 90 -10.12 -5.24 11.95
CA VAL A 90 -9.13 -6.22 12.42
C VAL A 90 -9.62 -6.95 13.67
N GLU A 91 -10.23 -6.23 14.62
CA GLU A 91 -10.81 -6.83 15.82
C GLU A 91 -11.86 -7.90 15.46
N LEU A 92 -12.83 -7.55 14.63
CA LEU A 92 -13.91 -8.47 14.20
C LEU A 92 -13.35 -9.63 13.36
N ALA A 93 -12.34 -9.40 12.52
CA ALA A 93 -11.69 -10.47 11.76
C ALA A 93 -11.04 -11.51 12.69
N PHE A 94 -10.38 -11.07 13.76
CA PHE A 94 -9.79 -11.97 14.75
C PHE A 94 -10.86 -12.70 15.59
N MET A 95 -12.01 -12.10 15.86
CA MET A 95 -13.12 -12.77 16.56
C MET A 95 -13.70 -13.92 15.75
N LYS A 96 -13.59 -13.92 14.43
CA LYS A 96 -14.05 -15.02 13.56
C LYS A 96 -13.14 -16.24 13.62
N ILE A 97 -11.93 -16.09 14.17
CA ILE A 97 -11.03 -17.22 14.39
C ILE A 97 -11.57 -18.02 15.58
N ASN A 98 -12.35 -19.05 15.28
CA ASN A 98 -12.82 -19.99 16.29
C ASN A 98 -11.67 -20.95 16.65
N ASN A 99 -10.66 -20.45 17.39
CA ASN A 99 -9.46 -21.22 17.63
C ASN A 99 -9.23 -21.52 19.12
N ARG A 100 -9.19 -22.81 19.43
CA ARG A 100 -8.74 -23.37 20.69
C ARG A 100 -7.21 -23.40 20.82
N ALA A 101 -6.48 -22.99 19.78
CA ALA A 101 -5.02 -22.97 19.76
C ALA A 101 -4.49 -21.60 20.24
N ASN A 102 -3.52 -21.66 21.11
CA ASN A 102 -2.58 -20.64 21.55
C ASN A 102 -3.04 -19.15 21.46
N LEU A 103 -3.86 -18.72 22.42
CA LEU A 103 -4.35 -17.33 22.54
C LEU A 103 -3.20 -16.29 22.53
N GLY A 104 -2.02 -16.65 23.07
CA GLY A 104 -0.86 -15.78 23.08
C GLY A 104 -0.32 -15.49 21.68
N GLU A 105 -0.34 -16.49 20.80
CA GLU A 105 0.11 -16.32 19.42
C GLU A 105 -0.84 -15.45 18.61
N ILE A 106 -2.15 -15.64 18.78
CA ILE A 106 -3.19 -14.79 18.18
C ILE A 106 -3.00 -13.32 18.62
N ALA A 107 -2.79 -13.09 19.91
CA ALA A 107 -2.54 -11.76 20.44
C ALA A 107 -1.29 -11.11 19.85
N ASN A 108 -0.18 -11.84 19.73
CA ASN A 108 1.05 -11.35 19.10
C ASN A 108 0.85 -10.98 17.62
N LYS A 109 0.12 -11.80 16.87
CA LYS A 109 -0.17 -11.53 15.45
C LYS A 109 -1.08 -10.32 15.28
N LYS A 110 -2.11 -10.18 16.12
CA LYS A 110 -2.97 -8.99 16.16
C LYS A 110 -2.15 -7.73 16.46
N GLN A 111 -1.25 -7.79 17.43
CA GLN A 111 -0.36 -6.68 17.75
C GLN A 111 0.56 -6.31 16.57
N THR A 112 1.11 -7.30 15.88
CA THR A 112 1.92 -7.08 14.67
C THR A 112 1.13 -6.37 13.57
N LEU A 113 -0.09 -6.83 13.28
CA LEU A 113 -0.94 -6.16 12.29
C LEU A 113 -1.27 -4.72 12.69
N ASN A 114 -1.61 -4.47 13.96
CA ASN A 114 -1.90 -3.13 14.44
C ASN A 114 -0.67 -2.20 14.30
N ARG A 115 0.53 -2.67 14.64
CA ARG A 115 1.78 -1.91 14.45
C ARG A 115 2.02 -1.55 12.98
N ILE A 116 1.78 -2.49 12.07
CA ILE A 116 1.92 -2.26 10.63
C ILE A 116 0.84 -1.29 10.13
N LEU A 117 -0.40 -1.43 10.60
CA LEU A 117 -1.50 -0.52 10.32
C LEU A 117 -1.12 0.92 10.68
N ASP A 118 -0.72 1.15 11.93
CA ASP A 118 -0.41 2.50 12.43
C ASP A 118 0.74 3.13 11.64
N LYS A 119 1.83 2.39 11.42
CA LYS A 119 3.05 2.92 10.78
C LYS A 119 2.92 3.12 9.27
N TYR A 120 2.25 2.21 8.55
CA TYR A 120 2.32 2.18 7.09
C TYR A 120 0.99 2.49 6.39
N ILE A 121 -0.11 2.57 7.12
CA ILE A 121 -1.44 2.87 6.55
C ILE A 121 -1.98 4.17 7.13
N ILE A 122 -1.99 4.30 8.46
CA ILE A 122 -2.60 5.47 9.12
C ILE A 122 -1.67 6.69 9.07
N ALA A 123 -0.39 6.56 9.48
CA ALA A 123 0.54 7.69 9.45
C ALA A 123 0.65 8.34 8.06
N PRO A 124 0.73 7.61 6.93
CA PRO A 124 0.73 8.22 5.60
C PRO A 124 -0.55 8.99 5.24
N SER A 125 -1.70 8.66 5.84
CA SER A 125 -2.96 9.36 5.57
C SER A 125 -2.93 10.82 6.05
N GLN A 126 -2.20 11.14 7.11
CA GLN A 126 -2.01 12.50 7.59
C GLN A 126 -1.22 13.35 6.58
N MET A 127 -0.18 12.78 5.99
CA MET A 127 0.61 13.44 4.95
C MET A 127 -0.22 13.68 3.68
N ARG A 128 -1.06 12.72 3.28
CA ARG A 128 -1.98 12.89 2.15
C ARG A 128 -2.89 14.10 2.33
N ASN A 129 -3.45 14.29 3.52
CA ASN A 129 -4.31 15.44 3.77
C ASN A 129 -3.56 16.76 3.51
N LYS A 130 -2.30 16.87 3.94
CA LYS A 130 -1.48 18.04 3.65
C LYS A 130 -1.23 18.24 2.16
N ILE A 131 -0.93 17.15 1.43
CA ILE A 131 -0.74 17.18 -0.03
C ILE A 131 -2.03 17.64 -0.73
N ALA A 132 -3.19 17.09 -0.35
CA ALA A 132 -4.49 17.43 -0.93
C ALA A 132 -4.86 18.91 -0.74
N HIS A 133 -4.42 19.51 0.37
CA HIS A 133 -4.60 20.94 0.66
C HIS A 133 -3.46 21.84 0.15
N GLY A 134 -2.63 21.35 -0.78
CA GLY A 134 -1.57 22.14 -1.40
C GLY A 134 -0.33 22.39 -0.53
N GLN A 135 -0.22 21.77 0.64
CA GLN A 135 0.92 21.93 1.55
C GLN A 135 2.08 21.02 1.13
N TRP A 136 2.70 21.31 -0.02
CA TRP A 136 3.65 20.41 -0.68
C TRP A 136 5.10 20.53 -0.17
N SER A 137 5.43 21.59 0.57
CA SER A 137 6.78 21.83 1.13
C SER A 137 6.73 22.19 2.61
N VAL A 138 5.83 23.10 2.98
CA VAL A 138 5.62 23.55 4.36
C VAL A 138 4.23 23.15 4.79
N CYS A 139 4.14 22.38 5.87
CA CYS A 139 2.89 21.91 6.43
C CYS A 139 2.51 22.74 7.67
N LEU A 140 1.23 23.05 7.79
CA LEU A 140 0.67 23.77 8.94
C LEU A 140 0.01 22.79 9.92
N ASN A 141 -0.22 23.23 11.15
CA ASN A 141 -1.06 22.50 12.12
C ASN A 141 -2.52 22.40 11.65
N GLY A 142 -3.39 21.76 12.43
CA GLY A 142 -4.82 21.59 12.09
C GLY A 142 -5.55 22.90 11.83
N ASP A 143 -5.26 23.90 12.65
CA ASP A 143 -5.91 25.23 12.61
C ASP A 143 -5.24 26.20 11.64
N CYS A 144 -4.23 25.77 10.90
CA CYS A 144 -3.45 26.59 9.96
C CYS A 144 -2.81 27.84 10.57
N THR A 145 -2.51 27.82 11.86
CA THR A 145 -1.97 28.96 12.63
C THR A 145 -0.46 28.86 12.88
N LYS A 146 0.13 27.66 12.76
CA LYS A 146 1.57 27.41 13.03
C LYS A 146 2.12 26.38 12.05
N ILE A 147 3.43 26.50 11.75
CA ILE A 147 4.15 25.51 10.97
C ILE A 147 4.26 24.21 11.79
N ASN A 148 3.92 23.09 11.15
CA ASN A 148 4.21 21.75 11.68
C ASN A 148 5.55 21.28 11.09
N GLU A 149 6.63 21.54 11.85
CA GLU A 149 7.98 21.23 11.38
C GLU A 149 8.22 19.73 11.15
N GLN A 150 7.64 18.87 11.99
CA GLN A 150 7.82 17.43 11.85
C GLN A 150 7.22 16.93 10.54
N ILE A 151 5.96 17.24 10.25
CA ILE A 151 5.30 16.84 9.02
C ILE A 151 5.96 17.50 7.81
N SER A 152 6.43 18.75 7.93
CA SER A 152 7.19 19.42 6.87
C SER A 152 8.49 18.70 6.55
N LYS A 153 9.24 18.25 7.55
CA LYS A 153 10.46 17.44 7.37
C LYS A 153 10.16 16.09 6.71
N GLU A 154 9.09 15.43 7.11
CA GLU A 154 8.65 14.16 6.52
C GLU A 154 8.21 14.35 5.07
N MET A 155 7.46 15.43 4.77
CA MET A 155 7.04 15.81 3.43
C MET A 155 8.24 16.02 2.49
N ASN A 156 9.27 16.71 2.96
CA ASN A 156 10.48 16.98 2.18
C ASN A 156 11.36 15.73 1.98
N LYS A 157 11.22 14.71 2.85
CA LYS A 157 11.88 13.40 2.73
C LYS A 157 11.05 12.37 1.96
N LEU A 158 9.83 12.73 1.54
CA LEU A 158 8.98 11.83 0.78
C LEU A 158 9.58 11.62 -0.61
N ASP A 159 9.83 10.36 -0.96
CA ASP A 159 10.29 9.98 -2.29
C ASP A 159 9.39 8.89 -2.89
N PHE A 160 9.53 8.72 -4.20
CA PHE A 160 8.72 7.79 -4.97
C PHE A 160 8.84 6.35 -4.47
N VAL A 161 10.03 5.92 -4.05
CA VAL A 161 10.28 4.54 -3.58
C VAL A 161 9.55 4.26 -2.28
N LYS A 162 9.51 5.26 -1.37
CA LYS A 162 8.77 5.15 -0.11
C LYS A 162 7.28 4.97 -0.36
N VAL A 163 6.68 5.76 -1.26
CA VAL A 163 5.26 5.63 -1.59
C VAL A 163 4.97 4.29 -2.29
N ASP A 164 5.80 3.85 -3.23
CA ASP A 164 5.64 2.56 -3.93
C ASP A 164 5.76 1.36 -2.96
N ARG A 165 6.63 1.50 -1.96
CA ARG A 165 6.73 0.54 -0.85
C ARG A 165 5.45 0.47 -0.02
N LEU A 166 4.81 1.62 0.28
CA LEU A 166 3.53 1.65 1.00
C LEU A 166 2.44 0.87 0.28
N PHE A 167 2.31 1.02 -1.04
CA PHE A 167 1.37 0.21 -1.84
C PHE A 167 1.59 -1.30 -1.67
N SER A 168 2.86 -1.72 -1.72
CA SER A 168 3.22 -3.13 -1.62
C SER A 168 2.98 -3.69 -0.22
N ILE A 169 3.25 -2.91 0.83
CA ILE A 169 2.96 -3.26 2.22
C ILE A 169 1.45 -3.36 2.42
N TYR A 170 0.69 -2.38 1.93
CA TYR A 170 -0.76 -2.36 2.06
C TYR A 170 -1.43 -3.57 1.41
N LYS A 171 -1.03 -3.92 0.17
CA LYS A 171 -1.56 -5.11 -0.51
C LYS A 171 -1.34 -6.39 0.29
N LYS A 172 -0.15 -6.56 0.87
CA LYS A 172 0.16 -7.72 1.72
C LYS A 172 -0.62 -7.69 3.03
N TYR A 173 -0.75 -6.51 3.64
CA TYR A 173 -1.54 -6.31 4.85
C TYR A 173 -3.01 -6.66 4.61
N GLN A 174 -3.60 -6.14 3.54
CA GLN A 174 -4.98 -6.42 3.16
C GLN A 174 -5.20 -7.93 2.92
N GLN A 175 -4.24 -8.62 2.29
CA GLN A 175 -4.31 -10.06 2.10
C GLN A 175 -4.33 -10.80 3.45
N CYS A 176 -3.49 -10.42 4.41
CA CYS A 176 -3.51 -11.01 5.75
C CYS A 176 -4.89 -10.88 6.42
N VAL A 177 -5.53 -9.70 6.30
CA VAL A 177 -6.87 -9.51 6.87
C VAL A 177 -7.93 -10.31 6.11
N LEU A 178 -7.83 -10.37 4.77
CA LEU A 178 -8.75 -11.14 3.94
C LEU A 178 -8.69 -12.64 4.25
N ASP A 179 -7.51 -13.18 4.49
CA ASP A 179 -7.33 -14.60 4.84
C ASP A 179 -8.00 -14.97 6.17
N LEU A 180 -8.05 -14.03 7.12
CA LEU A 180 -8.80 -14.22 8.37
C LEU A 180 -10.31 -14.29 8.15
N LEU A 181 -10.82 -13.69 7.06
CA LEU A 181 -12.26 -13.55 6.80
C LEU A 181 -12.81 -14.64 5.89
N VAL A 182 -12.07 -15.03 4.87
CA VAL A 182 -12.58 -15.86 3.76
C VAL A 182 -12.10 -17.31 3.85
N SER A 183 -10.93 -17.56 4.44
CA SER A 183 -10.30 -18.88 4.48
C SER A 183 -10.50 -19.59 5.82
N LEU A 184 -11.73 -19.65 6.36
CA LEU A 184 -12.03 -20.18 7.69
C LEU A 184 -11.49 -21.59 7.98
N ARG A 185 -11.26 -22.43 6.97
CA ARG A 185 -10.68 -23.79 7.12
C ARG A 185 -9.16 -23.83 6.97
N THR A 186 -8.58 -22.92 6.18
CA THR A 186 -7.14 -22.90 5.86
C THR A 186 -6.45 -21.65 6.43
N HIS A 187 -7.20 -20.73 7.06
CA HIS A 187 -6.72 -19.44 7.52
C HIS A 187 -5.47 -19.55 8.40
N TYR A 188 -5.38 -20.59 9.23
CA TYR A 188 -4.23 -20.76 10.11
C TYR A 188 -2.93 -20.89 9.30
N ARG A 189 -2.94 -21.72 8.26
CA ARG A 189 -1.77 -21.91 7.38
C ARG A 189 -1.48 -20.66 6.54
N ASP A 190 -2.48 -20.12 5.86
CA ASP A 190 -2.33 -19.07 4.87
C ASP A 190 -2.06 -17.72 5.53
N TYR A 191 -2.76 -17.42 6.62
CA TYR A 191 -2.55 -16.22 7.43
C TYR A 191 -1.12 -16.17 8.03
N TYR A 192 -0.63 -17.28 8.60
CA TYR A 192 0.73 -17.35 9.15
C TYR A 192 1.79 -17.14 8.08
N ALA A 193 1.63 -17.80 6.94
CA ALA A 193 2.53 -17.61 5.81
C ALA A 193 2.54 -16.14 5.35
N ASN A 194 1.36 -15.54 5.19
CA ASN A 194 1.22 -14.19 4.67
C ASN A 194 1.71 -13.12 5.65
N ILE A 195 1.49 -13.27 6.95
CA ILE A 195 2.02 -12.31 7.93
C ILE A 195 3.56 -12.39 8.02
N THR A 196 4.13 -13.59 7.93
CA THR A 196 5.59 -13.76 7.88
C THR A 196 6.18 -13.13 6.61
N VAL A 197 5.52 -13.29 5.47
CA VAL A 197 5.91 -12.63 4.21
C VAL A 197 5.79 -11.11 4.33
N LEU A 198 4.75 -10.60 4.97
CA LEU A 198 4.57 -9.17 5.21
C LEU A 198 5.68 -8.61 6.11
N GLU A 199 5.98 -9.25 7.24
CA GLU A 199 7.05 -8.82 8.16
C GLU A 199 8.42 -8.83 7.48
N ARG A 200 8.72 -9.89 6.74
CA ARG A 200 9.95 -10.00 5.96
C ARG A 200 10.05 -8.88 4.92
N TYR A 201 8.99 -8.65 4.16
CA TYR A 201 8.94 -7.59 3.16
C TYR A 201 9.17 -6.20 3.77
N VAL A 202 8.53 -5.91 4.91
CA VAL A 202 8.72 -4.65 5.63
C VAL A 202 10.19 -4.45 6.01
N LYS A 203 10.85 -5.49 6.52
CA LYS A 203 12.26 -5.46 6.93
C LYS A 203 13.22 -5.32 5.74
N GLU A 204 13.06 -6.15 4.72
CA GLU A 204 13.95 -6.18 3.55
C GLU A 204 13.88 -4.90 2.72
N THR A 205 12.72 -4.26 2.69
CA THR A 205 12.49 -3.04 1.89
C THR A 205 12.78 -1.74 2.66
N GLU A 206 13.17 -1.81 3.92
CA GLU A 206 13.44 -0.63 4.74
C GLU A 206 14.63 0.18 4.22
N SER A 207 15.64 -0.51 3.68
CA SER A 207 16.84 0.09 3.08
C SER A 207 16.69 0.54 1.63
N TRP A 208 15.52 0.37 1.02
CA TRP A 208 15.34 0.76 -0.38
C TRP A 208 15.36 2.28 -0.53
N THR A 209 16.15 2.76 -1.50
CA THR A 209 16.34 4.17 -1.82
C THR A 209 16.05 4.44 -3.29
N LEU A 210 15.94 5.73 -3.62
CA LEU A 210 15.81 6.17 -5.00
C LEU A 210 17.04 5.77 -5.85
N GLU A 211 18.25 5.80 -5.25
CA GLU A 211 19.49 5.38 -5.90
C GLU A 211 19.47 3.90 -6.27
N THR A 212 19.13 3.03 -5.32
CA THR A 212 19.02 1.59 -5.60
C THR A 212 17.98 1.28 -6.68
N LYS A 213 16.88 2.06 -6.74
CA LYS A 213 15.89 1.94 -7.81
C LYS A 213 16.44 2.40 -9.15
N LYS A 214 17.18 3.51 -9.18
CA LYS A 214 17.84 4.02 -10.39
C LYS A 214 18.81 3.00 -10.97
N ASP A 215 19.66 2.42 -10.13
CA ASP A 215 20.63 1.40 -10.54
C ASP A 215 19.95 0.16 -11.13
N LYS A 216 18.88 -0.31 -10.51
CA LYS A 216 18.06 -1.41 -11.04
C LYS A 216 17.45 -1.10 -12.41
N ILE A 217 16.95 0.13 -12.61
CA ILE A 217 16.39 0.56 -13.90
C ILE A 217 17.49 0.56 -14.97
N LEU A 218 18.65 1.17 -14.68
CA LEU A 218 19.75 1.28 -15.63
C LEU A 218 20.37 -0.07 -15.98
N SER A 219 20.58 -0.96 -15.00
CA SER A 219 21.11 -2.30 -15.24
C SER A 219 20.15 -3.16 -16.08
N SER A 220 18.84 -3.03 -15.83
CA SER A 220 17.82 -3.70 -16.63
C SER A 220 17.82 -3.27 -18.11
N LEU A 221 18.08 -2.00 -18.37
CA LEU A 221 18.19 -1.47 -19.74
C LEU A 221 19.44 -1.96 -20.45
N LYS A 222 20.60 -1.97 -19.78
CA LYS A 222 21.84 -2.55 -20.32
C LYS A 222 21.65 -4.01 -20.69
N TYR A 223 21.04 -4.81 -19.82
CA TYR A 223 20.74 -6.21 -20.08
C TYR A 223 19.83 -6.40 -21.31
N LYS A 224 18.76 -5.61 -21.44
CA LYS A 224 17.87 -5.66 -22.59
C LYS A 224 18.58 -5.30 -23.89
N HIS A 225 19.43 -4.29 -23.87
CA HIS A 225 20.22 -3.87 -25.01
C HIS A 225 21.18 -4.98 -25.49
N HIS A 226 21.94 -5.59 -24.57
CA HIS A 226 22.82 -6.72 -24.89
C HIS A 226 22.06 -7.92 -25.44
N LYS A 227 20.89 -8.24 -24.87
CA LYS A 227 20.04 -9.33 -25.36
C LYS A 227 19.51 -9.05 -26.78
N SER A 228 19.18 -7.80 -27.08
CA SER A 228 18.74 -7.37 -28.42
C SER A 228 19.86 -7.51 -29.44
N ILE A 229 21.06 -7.07 -29.12
CA ILE A 229 22.25 -7.20 -29.98
C ILE A 229 22.55 -8.68 -30.26
N ARG A 230 22.57 -9.55 -29.24
CA ARG A 230 22.77 -11.00 -29.41
C ARG A 230 21.74 -11.61 -30.35
N LYS A 231 20.46 -11.28 -30.21
CA LYS A 231 19.40 -11.76 -31.11
C LYS A 231 19.57 -11.25 -32.56
N MET A 232 20.02 -10.02 -32.74
CA MET A 232 20.31 -9.46 -34.07
C MET A 232 21.49 -10.17 -34.73
N ASN A 233 22.56 -10.46 -33.99
CA ASN A 233 23.74 -11.15 -34.49
C ASN A 233 23.40 -12.61 -34.88
N GLN A 234 22.63 -13.30 -34.05
CA GLN A 234 22.13 -14.66 -34.39
C GLN A 234 21.28 -14.69 -35.66
N ARG A 235 20.45 -13.66 -35.92
CA ARG A 235 19.64 -13.55 -37.12
C ARG A 235 20.46 -13.22 -38.38
N ARG A 236 21.63 -12.57 -38.18
CA ARG A 236 22.54 -12.20 -39.27
C ARG A 236 23.60 -13.27 -39.59
N GLY A 237 23.59 -14.42 -38.87
CA GLY A 237 24.56 -15.48 -39.07
C GLY A 237 26.02 -15.07 -38.74
N VAL A 238 26.19 -14.04 -37.92
CA VAL A 238 27.51 -13.62 -37.45
C VAL A 238 27.67 -14.20 -36.05
N GLU A 239 28.46 -15.28 -35.93
CA GLU A 239 28.98 -15.75 -34.64
C GLU A 239 30.08 -14.85 -34.12
#